data_513eaf2346575c768d56ff2782546221
#
_entry.id   513eaf2346575c768d56ff2782546221
#
_cell.length_a   1.000
_cell.length_b   1.000
_cell.length_c   1.000
_cell.angle_alpha   90.00
_cell.angle_beta   90.00
_cell.angle_gamma   90.00
#
_symmetry.space_group_name_H-M   'P 1'
#
loop_
_entity.id
_entity.type
_entity.pdbx_description
1 polymer ?
#
loop_
_entity_poly.entity_id
_entity_poly.type
_entity_poly.pdbx_seq_one_letter_code
_entity_poly.pdbx_strand_id
1 'polypeptide(L)'
;MRATIRITNVQAPDLQEEVPEAMIDTGATWTTIPRALAQRLELPSLGPVTGRTAGGVVTLEQSYALMGLAGRQSVGPLMISDDLDMFLVGVLTLESLALAVDPLNQRLVESELFLL
;
A
#
# COMPACT_ATOMS: atom_id res chain seq x y z
N MET A 1 1.13 1.64 -13.83
CA MET A 1 1.66 0.26 -13.83
C MET A 1 0.91 -0.55 -12.78
N ARG A 2 0.64 -1.82 -13.08
CA ARG A 2 -0.07 -2.70 -12.15
C ARG A 2 0.80 -3.89 -11.75
N ALA A 3 0.59 -4.41 -10.55
CA ALA A 3 1.35 -5.54 -10.04
C ALA A 3 0.52 -6.31 -9.01
N THR A 4 0.91 -7.55 -8.75
CA THR A 4 0.28 -8.36 -7.70
C THR A 4 0.96 -8.05 -6.37
N ILE A 5 0.17 -7.70 -5.37
CA ILE A 5 0.65 -7.47 -4.02
C ILE A 5 -0.05 -8.42 -3.05
N ARG A 6 0.70 -8.93 -2.07
CA ARG A 6 0.12 -9.70 -0.96
C ARG A 6 0.03 -8.79 0.24
N ILE A 7 -1.11 -8.82 0.92
CA ILE A 7 -1.33 -8.08 2.15
C ILE A 7 -1.75 -9.04 3.25
N THR A 8 -1.13 -8.93 4.41
CA THR A 8 -1.33 -9.85 5.54
C THR A 8 -1.53 -9.05 6.82
N ASN A 9 -2.52 -9.45 7.61
CA ASN A 9 -2.68 -8.93 8.96
C ASN A 9 -1.56 -9.51 9.84
N VAL A 10 -0.72 -8.64 10.38
CA VAL A 10 0.46 -9.04 11.16
C VAL A 10 0.07 -9.80 12.43
N GLN A 11 -1.06 -9.44 13.03
CA GLN A 11 -1.54 -10.03 14.28
C GLN A 11 -2.37 -11.30 14.05
N ALA A 12 -2.81 -11.54 12.83
CA ALA A 12 -3.58 -12.71 12.44
C ALA A 12 -3.15 -13.15 11.04
N PRO A 13 -1.99 -13.81 10.91
CA PRO A 13 -1.38 -14.07 9.59
C PRO A 13 -2.20 -14.97 8.67
N ASP A 14 -3.18 -15.70 9.17
CA ASP A 14 -4.11 -16.45 8.34
C ASP A 14 -5.00 -15.53 7.50
N LEU A 15 -5.17 -14.29 7.94
CA LEU A 15 -5.90 -13.27 7.21
C LEU A 15 -4.96 -12.59 6.24
N GLN A 16 -4.92 -13.11 5.03
CA GLN A 16 -4.07 -12.57 3.96
C GLN A 16 -4.78 -12.69 2.62
N GLU A 17 -4.42 -11.81 1.70
CA GLU A 17 -4.96 -11.82 0.35
C GLU A 17 -3.88 -11.45 -0.65
N GLU A 18 -3.93 -12.09 -1.83
CA GLU A 18 -3.21 -11.58 -2.99
C GLU A 18 -4.15 -10.68 -3.77
N VAL A 19 -3.67 -9.50 -4.09
CA VAL A 19 -4.41 -8.52 -4.86
C VAL A 19 -3.72 -8.38 -6.22
N PRO A 20 -4.26 -9.01 -7.27
CA PRO A 20 -3.74 -8.81 -8.61
C PRO A 20 -4.13 -7.42 -9.08
N GLU A 21 -3.40 -6.85 -9.99
CA GLU A 21 -3.75 -5.56 -10.58
C GLU A 21 -3.76 -4.38 -9.60
N ALA A 22 -2.98 -4.44 -8.50
CA ALA A 22 -2.77 -3.27 -7.66
C ALA A 22 -2.08 -2.17 -8.48
N MET A 23 -2.54 -0.95 -8.32
CA MET A 23 -1.99 0.20 -9.04
C MET A 23 -0.72 0.68 -8.33
N ILE A 24 0.40 0.69 -9.03
CA ILE A 24 1.63 1.31 -8.54
C ILE A 24 1.62 2.78 -8.93
N ASP A 25 1.55 3.67 -7.96
CA ASP A 25 1.42 5.10 -8.20
C ASP A 25 2.57 5.85 -7.52
N THR A 26 3.58 6.22 -8.30
CA THR A 26 4.74 6.96 -7.80
C THR A 26 4.42 8.42 -7.49
N GLY A 27 3.25 8.90 -7.88
CA GLY A 27 2.75 10.22 -7.49
C GLY A 27 2.08 10.24 -6.13
N ALA A 28 1.77 9.07 -5.54
CA ALA A 28 1.16 8.96 -4.24
C ALA A 28 2.23 8.61 -3.19
N THR A 29 2.19 9.29 -2.06
CA THR A 29 3.11 8.99 -0.94
C THR A 29 2.68 7.74 -0.19
N TRP A 30 1.39 7.65 0.13
CA TRP A 30 0.85 6.61 1.00
C TRP A 30 0.13 5.53 0.21
N THR A 31 0.36 4.28 0.59
CA THR A 31 -0.47 3.17 0.12
C THR A 31 -1.87 3.33 0.70
N THR A 32 -2.88 3.14 -0.14
CA THR A 32 -4.27 3.31 0.23
C THR A 32 -5.08 2.14 -0.29
N ILE A 33 -5.95 1.59 0.57
CA ILE A 33 -6.75 0.41 0.24
C ILE A 33 -8.23 0.68 0.49
N PRO A 34 -9.11 -0.08 -0.20
CA PRO A 34 -10.55 0.01 0.06
C PRO A 34 -10.92 -0.52 1.44
N ARG A 35 -11.96 0.08 2.03
CA ARG A 35 -12.51 -0.36 3.32
C ARG A 35 -12.87 -1.84 3.33
N ALA A 36 -13.47 -2.34 2.27
CA ALA A 36 -13.90 -3.74 2.20
C ALA A 36 -12.73 -4.72 2.38
N LEU A 37 -11.58 -4.42 1.78
CA LEU A 37 -10.38 -5.25 1.94
C LEU A 37 -9.87 -5.20 3.38
N ALA A 38 -9.82 -4.02 3.97
CA ALA A 38 -9.39 -3.86 5.36
C ALA A 38 -10.29 -4.64 6.32
N GLN A 39 -11.59 -4.65 6.06
CA GLN A 39 -12.55 -5.40 6.88
C GLN A 39 -12.35 -6.91 6.74
N ARG A 40 -12.15 -7.41 5.54
CA ARG A 40 -11.91 -8.85 5.33
C ARG A 40 -10.66 -9.33 6.05
N LEU A 41 -9.64 -8.48 6.12
CA LEU A 41 -8.38 -8.80 6.78
C LEU A 41 -8.36 -8.39 8.26
N GLU A 42 -9.43 -7.78 8.76
CA GLU A 42 -9.54 -7.32 10.14
C GLU A 42 -8.36 -6.45 10.55
N LEU A 43 -7.91 -5.57 9.65
CA LEU A 43 -6.76 -4.71 9.94
C LEU A 43 -7.05 -3.75 11.09
N PRO A 44 -6.06 -3.47 11.93
CA PRO A 44 -6.26 -2.58 13.07
C PRO A 44 -6.45 -1.14 12.63
N SER A 45 -7.19 -0.37 13.42
CA SER A 45 -7.33 1.07 13.20
C SER A 45 -6.40 1.82 14.14
N LEU A 46 -5.62 2.73 13.58
CA LEU A 46 -4.77 3.65 14.34
C LEU A 46 -5.41 5.04 14.44
N GLY A 47 -6.65 5.15 13.99
CA GLY A 47 -7.42 6.39 14.08
C GLY A 47 -7.54 7.12 12.74
N PRO A 48 -8.35 8.17 12.71
CA PRO A 48 -8.56 8.95 11.49
C PRO A 48 -7.40 9.89 11.21
N VAL A 49 -7.19 10.17 9.92
CA VAL A 49 -6.24 11.17 9.45
C VAL A 49 -6.85 11.92 8.29
N THR A 50 -6.56 13.21 8.21
CA THR A 50 -7.07 14.06 7.14
C THR A 50 -6.05 14.05 6.00
N GLY A 51 -6.53 13.72 4.80
CA GLY A 51 -5.74 13.77 3.57
C GLY A 51 -6.23 14.87 2.64
N ARG A 52 -5.37 15.32 1.77
CA ARG A 52 -5.72 16.30 0.76
C ARG A 52 -5.50 15.72 -0.63
N THR A 53 -6.52 15.80 -1.46
CA THR A 53 -6.48 15.35 -2.85
C THR A 53 -6.81 16.51 -3.78
N ALA A 54 -6.71 16.28 -5.09
CA ALA A 54 -7.13 17.26 -6.08
C ALA A 54 -8.61 17.61 -5.94
N GLY A 55 -9.43 16.70 -5.43
CA GLY A 55 -10.86 16.92 -5.24
C GLY A 55 -11.23 17.56 -3.89
N GLY A 56 -10.24 17.86 -3.04
CA GLY A 56 -10.47 18.48 -1.74
C GLY A 56 -9.91 17.66 -0.58
N VAL A 57 -10.46 17.89 0.60
CA VAL A 57 -10.04 17.24 1.83
C VAL A 57 -10.86 15.96 2.03
N VAL A 58 -10.18 14.86 2.37
CA VAL A 58 -10.82 13.58 2.67
C VAL A 58 -10.37 13.09 4.04
N THR A 59 -11.21 12.29 4.69
CA THR A 59 -10.85 11.62 5.93
C THR A 59 -10.54 10.16 5.62
N LEU A 60 -9.37 9.71 6.06
CA LEU A 60 -8.90 8.35 5.89
C LEU A 60 -8.70 7.72 7.27
N GLU A 61 -8.56 6.41 7.32
CA GLU A 61 -8.24 5.71 8.55
C GLU A 61 -6.84 5.11 8.42
N GLN A 62 -6.00 5.36 9.41
CA GLN A 62 -4.65 4.85 9.42
C GLN A 62 -4.59 3.41 9.92
N SER A 63 -3.77 2.58 9.28
CA SER A 63 -3.56 1.19 9.65
C SER A 63 -2.15 0.76 9.28
N TYR A 64 -1.86 -0.53 9.40
CA TYR A 64 -0.61 -1.13 8.97
C TYR A 64 -0.81 -2.60 8.62
N ALA A 65 0.09 -3.14 7.81
CA ALA A 65 0.04 -4.54 7.41
C ALA A 65 1.40 -4.99 6.90
N LEU A 66 1.60 -6.30 6.83
CA LEU A 66 2.71 -6.88 6.09
C LEU A 66 2.35 -6.87 4.61
N MET A 67 3.20 -6.27 3.80
CA MET A 67 2.97 -6.17 2.36
C MET A 67 4.11 -6.84 1.61
N GLY A 68 3.76 -7.66 0.63
CA GLY A 68 4.72 -8.40 -0.18
C GLY A 68 4.56 -8.09 -1.66
N LEU A 69 5.67 -7.77 -2.33
CA LEU A 69 5.67 -7.35 -3.72
C LEU A 69 7.02 -7.70 -4.33
N ALA A 70 7.00 -8.32 -5.50
CA ALA A 70 8.23 -8.66 -6.24
C ALA A 70 9.24 -9.47 -5.41
N GLY A 71 8.75 -10.41 -4.60
CA GLY A 71 9.60 -11.28 -3.77
C GLY A 71 10.14 -10.65 -2.50
N ARG A 72 9.74 -9.44 -2.17
CA ARG A 72 10.14 -8.73 -0.95
C ARG A 72 8.93 -8.48 -0.08
N GLN A 73 9.15 -8.34 1.23
CA GLN A 73 8.05 -8.03 2.16
C GLN A 73 8.53 -7.12 3.28
N SER A 74 7.60 -6.31 3.77
CA SER A 74 7.86 -5.36 4.85
C SER A 74 6.55 -4.99 5.53
N VAL A 75 6.60 -4.75 6.84
CA VAL A 75 5.49 -4.16 7.57
C VAL A 75 5.54 -2.66 7.36
N GLY A 76 4.44 -2.08 6.92
CA GLY A 76 4.39 -0.66 6.66
C GLY A 76 3.02 -0.05 6.90
N PRO A 77 2.98 1.28 6.98
CA PRO A 77 1.73 2.01 7.17
C PRO A 77 0.90 2.03 5.89
N LEU A 78 -0.41 2.12 6.06
CA LEU A 78 -1.33 2.29 4.96
C LEU A 78 -2.54 3.09 5.42
N MET A 79 -3.30 3.59 4.45
CA MET A 79 -4.54 4.31 4.68
C MET A 79 -5.71 3.49 4.17
N ILE A 80 -6.83 3.55 4.89
CA ILE A 80 -8.07 2.90 4.48
C ILE A 80 -9.01 4.01 4.00
N SER A 81 -9.52 3.85 2.80
CA SER A 81 -10.42 4.82 2.16
C SER A 81 -11.80 4.24 1.96
N ASP A 82 -12.83 5.07 2.19
CA ASP A 82 -14.21 4.71 1.90
C ASP A 82 -14.57 5.00 0.45
N ASP A 83 -13.75 5.77 -0.27
CA ASP A 83 -14.06 6.24 -1.62
C ASP A 83 -13.27 5.51 -2.70
N LEU A 84 -12.22 4.80 -2.33
CA LEU A 84 -11.35 4.10 -3.28
C LEU A 84 -11.82 2.67 -3.48
N ASP A 85 -11.86 2.22 -4.73
CA ASP A 85 -12.28 0.86 -5.09
C ASP A 85 -11.12 -0.02 -5.56
N MET A 86 -9.89 0.45 -5.46
CA MET A 86 -8.70 -0.30 -5.87
C MET A 86 -7.59 -0.17 -4.82
N PHE A 87 -6.64 -1.11 -4.87
CA PHE A 87 -5.43 -1.06 -4.05
C PHE A 87 -4.43 -0.14 -4.76
N LEU A 88 -4.00 0.90 -4.06
CA LEU A 88 -3.05 1.87 -4.60
C LEU A 88 -1.77 1.81 -3.79
N VAL A 89 -0.66 1.45 -4.44
CA VAL A 89 0.65 1.33 -3.79
C VAL A 89 1.40 2.64 -3.95
N GLY A 90 1.70 3.28 -2.83
CA GLY A 90 2.42 4.54 -2.80
C GLY A 90 3.93 4.37 -2.61
N VAL A 91 4.63 5.49 -2.69
CA VAL A 91 6.10 5.54 -2.66
C VAL A 91 6.69 4.98 -1.37
N LEU A 92 6.06 5.24 -0.22
CA LEU A 92 6.58 4.76 1.06
C LEU A 92 6.66 3.24 1.11
N THR A 93 5.67 2.55 0.54
CA THR A 93 5.71 1.09 0.47
C THR A 93 6.83 0.61 -0.45
N LEU A 94 7.00 1.24 -1.60
CA LEU A 94 8.09 0.89 -2.50
C LEU A 94 9.46 1.11 -1.83
N GLU A 95 9.64 2.22 -1.15
CA GLU A 95 10.88 2.50 -0.43
C GLU A 95 11.14 1.48 0.68
N SER A 96 10.11 1.10 1.44
CA SER A 96 10.25 0.11 2.51
C SER A 96 10.62 -1.27 1.98
N LEU A 97 10.30 -1.56 0.72
CA LEU A 97 10.64 -2.81 0.04
C LEU A 97 11.93 -2.70 -0.76
N ALA A 98 12.58 -1.54 -0.76
CA ALA A 98 13.75 -1.24 -1.58
C ALA A 98 13.47 -1.52 -3.07
N LEU A 99 12.32 -1.04 -3.54
CA LEU A 99 11.89 -1.14 -4.93
C LEU A 99 11.70 0.23 -5.54
N ALA A 100 11.88 0.31 -6.84
CA ALA A 100 11.59 1.48 -7.64
C ALA A 100 10.92 1.07 -8.93
N VAL A 101 10.25 2.01 -9.60
CA VAL A 101 9.63 1.77 -10.90
C VAL A 101 10.61 2.19 -11.98
N ASP A 102 10.84 1.29 -12.94
CA ASP A 102 11.51 1.64 -14.20
C ASP A 102 10.41 2.11 -15.16
N PRO A 103 10.31 3.43 -15.42
CA PRO A 103 9.20 3.96 -16.22
C PRO A 103 9.27 3.58 -17.69
N LEU A 104 10.45 3.30 -18.21
CA LEU A 104 10.60 2.91 -19.62
C LEU A 104 10.08 1.51 -19.87
N ASN A 105 10.39 0.56 -18.99
CA ASN A 105 10.03 -0.83 -19.16
C ASN A 105 8.79 -1.22 -18.36
N GLN A 106 8.20 -0.29 -17.61
CA GLN A 106 6.99 -0.52 -16.81
C GLN A 106 7.13 -1.73 -15.89
N ARG A 107 8.22 -1.76 -15.14
CA ARG A 107 8.51 -2.87 -14.23
C ARG A 107 9.13 -2.36 -12.93
N LEU A 108 9.04 -3.18 -11.89
CA LEU A 108 9.70 -2.93 -10.62
C LEU A 108 11.15 -3.40 -10.70
N VAL A 109 12.05 -2.60 -10.14
CA VAL A 109 13.48 -2.91 -10.06
C VAL A 109 13.96 -2.72 -8.63
N GLU A 110 15.05 -3.39 -8.27
CA GLU A 110 15.66 -3.20 -6.97
C GLU A 110 16.24 -1.80 -6.84
N SER A 111 16.15 -1.25 -5.63
CA SER A 111 16.70 0.06 -5.30
C SER A 111 17.61 -0.07 -4.09
N GLU A 112 18.54 0.86 -3.95
CA GLU A 112 19.39 0.93 -2.77
C GLU A 112 18.72 1.77 -1.69
N LEU A 113 18.96 1.39 -0.42
CA LEU A 113 18.51 2.17 0.71
C LEU A 113 19.61 3.16 1.12
N PHE A 114 19.24 4.43 1.23
CA PHE A 114 20.12 5.44 1.79
C PHE A 114 19.83 5.55 3.28
N LEU A 115 20.80 5.18 4.11
CA LEU A 115 20.65 5.15 5.56
C LEU A 115 21.13 6.43 6.24
N LEU A 116 21.81 7.28 5.50
CA LEU A 116 22.33 8.58 6.00
C LEU A 116 22.16 9.67 4.96
#